data_b2b25da2e91257788a551318d8999ba1
#
_entry.id   b2b25da2e91257788a551318d8999ba1
#
_cell.length_a   1.000
_cell.length_b   1.000
_cell.length_c   1.000
_cell.angle_alpha   90.00
_cell.angle_beta   90.00
_cell.angle_gamma   90.00
#
_symmetry.space_group_name_H-M   'P 1'
#
loop_
_entity.id
_entity.type
_entity.pdbx_description
1 polymer ?
#
loop_
_entity_poly.entity_id
_entity_poly.type
_entity_poly.pdbx_seq_one_letter_code
_entity_poly.pdbx_strand_id
1 'polypeptide(L)'
;MSKQVISEIANRDAFFTLLQHNTGIIVIKLGAEWCGPCKTIKPAIHGFFASSPPEVICADIDVDRSFDFYSFLKSKKMVNGIPALLCYKKGNSTYIPDDMLTGADPTQLHQFFTRCGKHLMDALTQHPKKKA
;
A
#
# COMPACT_ATOMS: atom_id res chain seq x y z
N MET A 1 13.79 14.42 9.28
CA MET A 1 13.03 14.64 8.08
C MET A 1 11.75 13.90 8.06
N SER A 2 10.72 14.49 7.55
CA SER A 2 9.45 13.79 7.49
C SER A 2 9.43 12.83 6.33
N LYS A 3 8.68 11.77 6.51
CA LYS A 3 8.45 10.80 5.47
C LYS A 3 7.54 11.41 4.41
N GLN A 4 7.89 11.25 3.15
CA GLN A 4 7.03 11.68 2.08
C GLN A 4 5.98 10.62 1.82
N VAL A 5 4.73 11.04 1.69
CA VAL A 5 3.62 10.12 1.45
C VAL A 5 3.00 10.51 0.11
N ILE A 6 2.89 9.54 -0.78
CA ILE A 6 2.27 9.76 -2.08
C ILE A 6 0.78 9.95 -1.86
N SER A 7 0.21 11.01 -2.42
CA SER A 7 -1.20 11.32 -2.21
C SER A 7 -2.06 11.07 -3.45
N GLU A 8 -1.45 10.76 -4.57
CA GLU A 8 -2.19 10.54 -5.81
C GLU A 8 -1.51 9.51 -6.70
N ILE A 9 -2.28 8.59 -7.26
CA ILE A 9 -1.83 7.68 -8.30
C ILE A 9 -2.83 7.89 -9.43
N ALA A 10 -2.42 8.64 -10.45
CA ALA A 10 -3.35 9.16 -11.45
C ALA A 10 -4.06 8.07 -12.24
N ASN A 11 -3.35 7.01 -12.60
CA ASN A 11 -3.90 5.96 -13.45
C ASN A 11 -3.09 4.68 -13.31
N ARG A 12 -3.47 3.66 -14.07
CA ARG A 12 -2.78 2.38 -13.99
C ARG A 12 -1.32 2.47 -14.44
N ASP A 13 -1.03 3.32 -15.41
CA ASP A 13 0.35 3.46 -15.88
C ASP A 13 1.23 4.04 -14.78
N ALA A 14 0.73 5.03 -14.06
CA ALA A 14 1.46 5.61 -12.93
C ALA A 14 1.68 4.57 -11.84
N PHE A 15 0.69 3.70 -11.62
CA PHE A 15 0.80 2.63 -10.64
C PHE A 15 1.90 1.64 -11.04
N PHE A 16 1.91 1.20 -12.30
CA PHE A 16 2.94 0.26 -12.74
C PHE A 16 4.33 0.88 -12.70
N THR A 17 4.43 2.18 -13.00
CA THR A 17 5.71 2.88 -12.86
C THR A 17 6.15 2.88 -11.40
N LEU A 18 5.22 3.10 -10.47
CA LEU A 18 5.53 3.09 -9.05
C LEU A 18 6.05 1.71 -8.63
N LEU A 19 5.45 0.63 -9.12
CA LEU A 19 5.92 -0.71 -8.80
C LEU A 19 7.36 -0.91 -9.24
N GLN A 20 7.78 -0.32 -10.36
CA GLN A 20 9.13 -0.46 -10.86
C GLN A 20 10.15 0.25 -9.97
N HIS A 21 9.72 1.25 -9.22
CA HIS A 21 10.61 2.03 -8.35
C HIS A 21 10.56 1.56 -6.90
N ASN A 22 9.99 0.39 -6.65
CA ASN A 22 9.84 -0.13 -5.30
C ASN A 22 11.21 -0.49 -4.71
N THR A 23 11.55 0.14 -3.59
CA THR A 23 12.85 -0.06 -2.93
C THR A 23 12.81 -1.08 -1.80
N GLY A 24 11.65 -1.60 -1.50
CA GLY A 24 11.48 -2.60 -0.44
C GLY A 24 10.05 -3.08 -0.46
N ILE A 25 9.13 -2.27 0.07
CA ILE A 25 7.69 -2.53 -0.06
C ILE A 25 7.01 -1.20 -0.36
N ILE A 26 5.85 -1.31 -1.01
CA ILE A 26 4.95 -0.18 -1.18
C ILE A 26 3.70 -0.51 -0.39
N VAL A 27 3.29 0.38 0.51
CA VAL A 27 2.05 0.22 1.27
C VAL A 27 1.09 1.30 0.81
N ILE A 28 -0.04 0.89 0.23
CA ILE A 28 -1.04 1.81 -0.28
C ILE A 28 -2.29 1.70 0.57
N LYS A 29 -2.74 2.83 1.12
CA LYS A 29 -4.01 2.89 1.82
C LYS A 29 -5.02 3.57 0.89
N LEU A 30 -6.15 2.93 0.67
CA LEU A 30 -7.24 3.48 -0.12
C LEU A 30 -8.36 3.90 0.81
N GLY A 31 -8.82 5.14 0.67
CA GLY A 31 -9.87 5.66 1.52
C GLY A 31 -10.57 6.84 0.88
N ALA A 32 -11.44 7.51 1.63
CA ALA A 32 -12.15 8.68 1.14
C ALA A 32 -12.52 9.55 2.33
N GLU A 33 -12.72 10.83 2.06
CA GLU A 33 -13.09 11.77 3.13
C GLU A 33 -14.45 11.46 3.74
N TRP A 34 -15.37 10.93 2.95
CA TRP A 34 -16.71 10.61 3.43
C TRP A 34 -16.78 9.26 4.15
N CYS A 35 -15.67 8.55 4.22
CA CYS A 35 -15.65 7.20 4.80
C CYS A 35 -15.33 7.26 6.29
N GLY A 36 -16.30 6.96 7.14
CA GLY A 36 -16.10 6.98 8.60
C GLY A 36 -15.01 6.01 9.07
N PRO A 37 -15.09 4.73 8.70
CA PRO A 37 -14.04 3.77 9.11
C PRO A 37 -12.64 4.16 8.66
N CYS A 38 -12.53 4.82 7.49
CA CYS A 38 -11.24 5.31 7.02
C CYS A 38 -10.65 6.32 7.99
N LYS A 39 -11.50 7.20 8.54
CA LYS A 39 -11.04 8.22 9.48
C LYS A 39 -10.60 7.59 10.79
N THR A 40 -11.26 6.53 11.20
CA THR A 40 -10.96 5.86 12.47
C THR A 40 -9.53 5.32 12.47
N ILE A 41 -9.05 4.81 11.36
CA ILE A 41 -7.71 4.21 11.31
C ILE A 41 -6.62 5.20 10.90
N LYS A 42 -7.01 6.44 10.57
CA LYS A 42 -6.06 7.42 10.09
C LYS A 42 -4.86 7.64 11.02
N PRO A 43 -5.04 7.80 12.34
CA PRO A 43 -3.88 7.99 13.21
C PRO A 43 -2.91 6.80 13.17
N ALA A 44 -3.43 5.56 13.14
CA ALA A 44 -2.59 4.38 13.12
C ALA A 44 -1.82 4.29 11.79
N ILE A 45 -2.49 4.62 10.68
CA ILE A 45 -1.84 4.63 9.37
C ILE A 45 -0.72 5.67 9.34
N HIS A 46 -1.01 6.89 9.81
CA HIS A 46 0.00 7.95 9.80
C HIS A 46 1.17 7.60 10.70
N GLY A 47 0.92 6.96 11.84
CA GLY A 47 1.98 6.53 12.74
C GLY A 47 2.87 5.49 12.08
N PHE A 48 2.27 4.51 11.42
CA PHE A 48 3.02 3.48 10.71
C PHE A 48 3.88 4.09 9.60
N PHE A 49 3.29 4.98 8.80
CA PHE A 49 4.02 5.64 7.71
C PHE A 49 5.19 6.45 8.25
N ALA A 50 4.93 7.26 9.28
CA ALA A 50 5.97 8.14 9.83
C ALA A 50 7.14 7.37 10.41
N SER A 51 6.89 6.19 10.99
CA SER A 51 7.95 5.42 11.62
C SER A 51 8.61 4.40 10.69
N SER A 52 8.14 4.28 9.45
CA SER A 52 8.68 3.29 8.53
C SER A 52 10.03 3.74 7.98
N PRO A 53 10.92 2.78 7.65
CA PRO A 53 12.24 3.13 7.11
C PRO A 53 12.13 3.62 5.67
N PRO A 54 13.22 4.18 5.12
CA PRO A 54 13.19 4.76 3.77
C PRO A 54 12.82 3.79 2.68
N GLU A 55 13.05 2.49 2.89
CA GLU A 55 12.73 1.48 1.88
C GLU A 55 11.24 1.22 1.76
N VAL A 56 10.43 1.77 2.65
CA VAL A 56 8.97 1.64 2.56
C VAL A 56 8.43 2.87 1.85
N ILE A 57 7.77 2.64 0.72
CA ILE A 57 7.10 3.72 -0.01
C ILE A 57 5.66 3.72 0.47
N CYS A 58 5.21 4.86 0.96
CA CYS A 58 3.89 5.01 1.55
C CYS A 58 2.98 5.83 0.64
N ALA A 59 1.75 5.37 0.47
CA ALA A 59 0.75 6.08 -0.33
C ALA A 59 -0.58 6.12 0.42
N ASP A 60 -1.13 7.31 0.60
CA ASP A 60 -2.42 7.51 1.23
C ASP A 60 -3.33 8.10 0.16
N ILE A 61 -4.15 7.26 -0.45
CA ILE A 61 -4.87 7.58 -1.67
C ILE A 61 -6.35 7.78 -1.41
N ASP A 62 -6.86 8.91 -1.90
CA ASP A 62 -8.29 9.18 -1.88
C ASP A 62 -8.86 8.61 -3.17
N VAL A 63 -9.80 7.69 -3.06
CA VAL A 63 -10.33 6.97 -4.24
C VAL A 63 -11.09 7.89 -5.20
N ASP A 64 -11.58 9.03 -4.72
CA ASP A 64 -12.26 9.97 -5.61
C ASP A 64 -11.25 10.76 -6.43
N ARG A 65 -10.11 11.09 -5.83
CA ARG A 65 -9.08 11.82 -6.57
C ARG A 65 -8.30 10.92 -7.50
N SER A 66 -8.08 9.66 -7.13
CA SER A 66 -7.37 8.69 -7.95
C SER A 66 -8.34 7.66 -8.51
N PHE A 67 -9.44 8.15 -9.08
CA PHE A 67 -10.54 7.29 -9.49
C PHE A 67 -10.15 6.26 -10.54
N ASP A 68 -9.31 6.64 -11.50
CA ASP A 68 -8.89 5.71 -12.55
C ASP A 68 -8.13 4.53 -11.95
N PHE A 69 -7.17 4.80 -11.08
CA PHE A 69 -6.40 3.75 -10.43
C PHE A 69 -7.30 2.85 -9.58
N TYR A 70 -8.18 3.46 -8.77
CA TYR A 70 -9.08 2.69 -7.93
C TYR A 70 -10.01 1.82 -8.77
N SER A 71 -10.56 2.37 -9.85
CA SER A 71 -11.45 1.63 -10.73
C SER A 71 -10.72 0.46 -11.37
N PHE A 72 -9.47 0.65 -11.73
CA PHE A 72 -8.66 -0.42 -12.30
C PHE A 72 -8.55 -1.58 -11.30
N LEU A 73 -8.20 -1.29 -10.06
CA LEU A 73 -8.08 -2.34 -9.03
C LEU A 73 -9.42 -3.03 -8.78
N LYS A 74 -10.51 -2.27 -8.78
CA LYS A 74 -11.83 -2.86 -8.59
C LYS A 74 -12.19 -3.77 -9.76
N SER A 75 -11.89 -3.36 -10.97
CA SER A 75 -12.20 -4.17 -12.15
C SER A 75 -11.42 -5.48 -12.13
N LYS A 76 -10.25 -5.50 -11.50
CA LYS A 76 -9.45 -6.70 -11.34
C LYS A 76 -9.78 -7.46 -10.07
N LYS A 77 -10.78 -7.01 -9.34
CA LYS A 77 -11.26 -7.64 -8.12
C LYS A 77 -10.22 -7.70 -7.00
N MET A 78 -9.28 -6.75 -7.03
CA MET A 78 -8.27 -6.66 -5.97
C MET A 78 -8.83 -5.93 -4.75
N VAL A 79 -9.81 -5.05 -4.95
CA VAL A 79 -10.46 -4.34 -3.84
C VAL A 79 -11.96 -4.31 -4.12
N ASN A 80 -12.78 -4.30 -3.07
CA ASN A 80 -14.21 -4.13 -3.25
C ASN A 80 -14.80 -3.20 -2.20
N GLY A 81 -13.98 -2.49 -1.48
CA GLY A 81 -14.46 -1.54 -0.47
C GLY A 81 -13.31 -0.80 0.15
N ILE A 82 -13.61 0.20 0.97
CA ILE A 82 -12.63 1.00 1.68
C ILE A 82 -12.99 1.05 3.17
N PRO A 83 -12.01 1.20 4.05
CA PRO A 83 -10.59 1.32 3.73
C PRO A 83 -9.99 -0.01 3.30
N ALA A 84 -9.00 0.07 2.43
CA ALA A 84 -8.25 -1.09 2.00
C ALA A 84 -6.77 -0.74 2.05
N LEU A 85 -5.96 -1.72 2.46
CA LEU A 85 -4.52 -1.55 2.49
C LEU A 85 -3.90 -2.64 1.63
N LEU A 86 -2.93 -2.25 0.81
CA LEU A 86 -2.27 -3.15 -0.10
C LEU A 86 -0.78 -3.06 0.13
N CYS A 87 -0.10 -4.20 0.10
CA CYS A 87 1.36 -4.23 0.24
C CYS A 87 1.95 -4.95 -0.97
N TYR A 88 2.89 -4.30 -1.64
CA TYR A 88 3.59 -4.86 -2.79
C TYR A 88 5.08 -4.96 -2.46
N LYS A 89 5.66 -6.14 -2.64
CA LYS A 89 7.08 -6.34 -2.38
C LYS A 89 7.91 -5.97 -3.60
N LYS A 90 9.12 -5.54 -3.37
CA LYS A 90 10.06 -5.23 -4.44
C LYS A 90 10.15 -6.43 -5.39
N GLY A 91 10.08 -6.16 -6.67
CA GLY A 91 10.10 -7.21 -7.70
C GLY A 91 8.73 -7.60 -8.19
N ASN A 92 7.68 -7.28 -7.45
CA ASN A 92 6.31 -7.55 -7.90
C ASN A 92 5.93 -6.50 -8.93
N SER A 93 5.74 -6.90 -10.17
CA SER A 93 5.37 -6.00 -11.25
C SER A 93 3.91 -6.20 -11.68
N THR A 94 3.12 -6.90 -10.86
CA THR A 94 1.72 -7.19 -11.16
C THR A 94 0.79 -6.37 -10.28
N TYR A 95 -0.47 -6.29 -10.67
CA TYR A 95 -1.46 -5.59 -9.84
C TYR A 95 -1.89 -6.41 -8.62
N ILE A 96 -1.49 -7.68 -8.54
CA ILE A 96 -1.88 -8.53 -7.43
C ILE A 96 -0.98 -8.23 -6.23
N PRO A 97 -1.53 -7.74 -5.11
CA PRO A 97 -0.67 -7.41 -3.98
C PRO A 97 -0.14 -8.66 -3.29
N ASP A 98 1.00 -8.52 -2.63
CA ASP A 98 1.56 -9.61 -1.84
C ASP A 98 0.80 -9.79 -0.52
N ASP A 99 0.16 -8.73 -0.04
CA ASP A 99 -0.65 -8.79 1.18
C ASP A 99 -1.68 -7.68 1.14
N MET A 100 -2.79 -7.86 1.83
CA MET A 100 -3.80 -6.81 1.86
C MET A 100 -4.70 -6.98 3.06
N LEU A 101 -5.41 -5.92 3.39
CA LEU A 101 -6.42 -5.91 4.44
C LEU A 101 -7.55 -5.00 3.99
N THR A 102 -8.79 -5.45 4.16
CA THR A 102 -9.96 -4.60 3.95
C THR A 102 -10.66 -4.42 5.28
N GLY A 103 -11.02 -3.19 5.59
CA GLY A 103 -11.75 -2.88 6.82
C GLY A 103 -10.89 -2.13 7.81
N ALA A 104 -11.49 -1.84 8.96
CA ALA A 104 -10.89 -0.95 9.96
C ALA A 104 -10.72 -1.60 11.33
N ASP A 105 -10.66 -2.92 11.40
CA ASP A 105 -10.48 -3.59 12.68
C ASP A 105 -9.08 -3.34 13.23
N PRO A 106 -8.94 -2.79 14.43
CA PRO A 106 -7.61 -2.42 14.95
C PRO A 106 -6.65 -3.60 15.11
N THR A 107 -7.17 -4.76 15.50
CA THR A 107 -6.33 -5.93 15.66
C THR A 107 -5.79 -6.41 14.32
N GLN A 108 -6.65 -6.46 13.31
CA GLN A 108 -6.24 -6.87 11.98
C GLN A 108 -5.27 -5.86 11.38
N LEU A 109 -5.48 -4.58 11.66
CA LEU A 109 -4.60 -3.53 11.17
C LEU A 109 -3.19 -3.69 11.75
N HIS A 110 -3.11 -3.93 13.06
CA HIS A 110 -1.83 -4.15 13.71
C HIS A 110 -1.12 -5.37 13.14
N GLN A 111 -1.87 -6.45 12.90
CA GLN A 111 -1.31 -7.66 12.32
C GLN A 111 -0.81 -7.43 10.90
N PHE A 112 -1.53 -6.62 10.13
CA PHE A 112 -1.10 -6.27 8.79
C PHE A 112 0.22 -5.50 8.82
N PHE A 113 0.34 -4.53 9.73
CA PHE A 113 1.59 -3.78 9.85
C PHE A 113 2.75 -4.69 10.25
N THR A 114 2.51 -5.66 11.13
CA THR A 114 3.53 -6.62 11.52
C THR A 114 3.96 -7.45 10.31
N ARG A 115 3.02 -7.88 9.50
CA ARG A 115 3.34 -8.64 8.30
C ARG A 115 4.11 -7.79 7.29
N CYS A 116 3.77 -6.51 7.18
CA CYS A 116 4.52 -5.60 6.30
C CYS A 116 6.00 -5.53 6.70
N GLY A 117 6.28 -5.53 8.00
CA GLY A 117 7.65 -5.55 8.47
C GLY A 117 8.39 -6.80 8.00
N LYS A 118 7.73 -7.94 8.03
CA LYS A 118 8.33 -9.18 7.54
C LYS A 118 8.51 -9.14 6.03
N HIS A 119 7.53 -8.62 5.31
CA HIS A 119 7.64 -8.50 3.86
C HIS A 119 8.81 -7.61 3.47
N LEU A 120 9.04 -6.54 4.25
CA LEU A 120 10.16 -5.66 4.00
C LEU A 120 11.48 -6.40 4.20
N MET A 121 11.60 -7.14 5.30
CA MET A 121 12.83 -7.89 5.56
C MET A 121 13.08 -8.91 4.46
N ASP A 122 12.03 -9.61 4.03
CA ASP A 122 12.16 -10.58 2.94
C ASP A 122 12.65 -9.89 1.67
N ALA A 123 12.09 -8.74 1.34
CA ALA A 123 12.45 -8.03 0.12
C ALA A 123 13.91 -7.55 0.16
N LEU A 124 14.36 -7.10 1.32
CA LEU A 124 15.71 -6.56 1.45
C LEU A 124 16.78 -7.65 1.50
N THR A 125 16.41 -8.87 1.89
CA THR A 125 17.38 -9.95 1.98
C THR A 125 17.36 -10.89 0.78
N GLN A 126 16.45 -10.66 -0.19
CA GLN A 126 16.37 -11.50 -1.34
C GLN A 126 17.50 -11.25 -2.29
N HIS A 127 18.07 -12.29 -2.86
CA HIS A 127 19.14 -12.14 -3.84
C HIS A 127 18.58 -12.15 -5.24
N PRO A 128 18.93 -11.17 -6.04
CA PRO A 128 18.35 -11.07 -7.37
C PRO A 128 18.55 -12.28 -8.23
N LYS A 129 19.65 -12.99 -8.11
CA LYS A 129 19.87 -14.04 -8.98
C LYS A 129 19.19 -15.25 -8.62
N LYS A 130 18.49 -15.29 -7.57
CA LYS A 130 17.85 -16.43 -7.27
C LYS A 130 17.04 -16.96 -8.30
N LYS A 131 16.57 -16.27 -9.16
CA LYS A 131 15.75 -16.73 -10.10
C LYS A 131 16.42 -17.55 -11.04
N ALA A 132 17.49 -17.67 -11.07
CA ALA A 132 18.14 -18.39 -12.12
C ALA A 132 17.57 -19.74 -12.43
#